data_c19aa2a2a8f6a70c0041d4ebc6211b99
#
_entry.id   c19aa2a2a8f6a70c0041d4ebc6211b99
#
_cell.length_a   1.000
_cell.length_b   1.000
_cell.length_c   1.000
_cell.angle_alpha   90.00
_cell.angle_beta   90.00
_cell.angle_gamma   90.00
#
_symmetry.space_group_name_H-M   'P 1'
#
loop_
_entity.id
_entity.type
_entity.pdbx_description
1 polymer ?
#
loop_
_entity_poly.entity_id
_entity_poly.type
_entity_poly.pdbx_seq_one_letter_code
_entity_poly.pdbx_strand_id
1 'polypeptide(L)'
;GFNNPSYRGLILQIVTLLSLALIPGYLGYFDGIPLTVGWIISSAISILTLEYVNYIRHWGLRRGKGRFKAEHAWNTEARWSRWSLLELTRHSDHHLDGGVPFWKLRPLTETPTLKWGYYASWWPCLITPIWRRVMTKRIPSDSGN
;
A
#
# COMPACT_ATOMS: atom_id res chain seq x y z
N GLY A 1 20.24 17.80 -2.46
CA GLY A 1 21.34 17.39 -3.33
C GLY A 1 21.16 15.95 -3.82
N PHE A 2 22.02 15.47 -4.69
CA PHE A 2 21.98 14.13 -5.32
C PHE A 2 21.99 12.95 -4.34
N ASN A 3 22.27 13.17 -3.07
CA ASN A 3 22.21 12.15 -2.02
C ASN A 3 20.79 11.89 -1.48
N ASN A 4 19.78 12.63 -1.93
CA ASN A 4 18.41 12.36 -1.55
C ASN A 4 17.92 11.07 -2.23
N PRO A 5 17.39 10.07 -1.47
CA PRO A 5 16.89 8.81 -2.02
C PRO A 5 15.87 8.98 -3.15
N SER A 6 15.03 10.01 -3.07
CA SER A 6 14.01 10.29 -4.10
C SER A 6 14.61 10.65 -5.45
N TYR A 7 15.70 11.44 -5.48
CA TYR A 7 16.41 11.75 -6.73
C TYR A 7 17.09 10.52 -7.32
N ARG A 8 17.69 9.69 -6.47
CA ARG A 8 18.30 8.43 -6.92
C ARG A 8 17.26 7.50 -7.53
N GLY A 9 16.09 7.40 -6.87
CA GLY A 9 14.96 6.61 -7.39
C GLY A 9 14.48 7.12 -8.75
N LEU A 10 14.32 8.44 -8.91
CA LEU A 10 13.92 9.03 -10.17
C LEU A 10 14.94 8.79 -11.30
N ILE A 11 16.22 8.98 -11.01
CA ILE A 11 17.30 8.71 -11.98
C ILE A 11 17.28 7.24 -12.40
N LEU A 12 17.15 6.32 -11.43
CA LEU A 12 17.08 4.89 -11.72
C LEU A 12 15.88 4.55 -12.62
N GLN A 13 14.72 5.13 -12.36
CA GLN A 13 13.53 4.95 -13.20
C GLN A 13 13.74 5.45 -14.63
N ILE A 14 14.33 6.64 -14.79
CA ILE A 14 14.64 7.20 -16.12
C ILE A 14 15.63 6.29 -16.86
N VAL A 15 16.70 5.87 -16.19
CA VAL A 15 17.70 4.95 -16.79
C VAL A 15 17.04 3.64 -17.20
N THR A 16 16.18 3.06 -16.35
CA THR A 16 15.45 1.83 -16.67
C THR A 16 14.56 2.00 -17.90
N LEU A 17 13.77 3.09 -17.97
CA LEU A 17 12.91 3.37 -19.10
C LEU A 17 13.69 3.51 -20.41
N LEU A 18 14.78 4.28 -20.41
CA LEU A 18 15.65 4.45 -21.56
C LEU A 18 16.29 3.14 -21.98
N SER A 19 16.73 2.33 -21.02
CA SER A 19 17.32 1.02 -21.30
C SER A 19 16.32 0.07 -21.95
N LEU A 20 15.10 0.00 -21.45
CA LEU A 20 14.03 -0.83 -22.03
C LEU A 20 13.64 -0.38 -23.44
N ALA A 21 13.64 0.93 -23.69
CA ALA A 21 13.29 1.47 -25.00
C ALA A 21 14.37 1.25 -26.05
N LEU A 22 15.64 1.41 -25.69
CA LEU A 22 16.73 1.53 -26.68
C LEU A 22 17.56 0.25 -26.84
N ILE A 23 17.84 -0.48 -25.74
CA ILE A 23 18.78 -1.60 -25.80
C ILE A 23 18.30 -2.76 -26.69
N PRO A 24 17.02 -3.19 -26.63
CA PRO A 24 16.57 -4.30 -27.47
C PRO A 24 16.72 -4.02 -28.97
N GLY A 25 16.36 -2.79 -29.39
CA GLY A 25 16.51 -2.35 -30.78
C GLY A 25 17.98 -2.21 -31.19
N TYR A 26 18.83 -1.67 -30.31
CA TYR A 26 20.26 -1.56 -30.57
C TYR A 26 20.95 -2.93 -30.73
N LEU A 27 20.50 -3.94 -29.97
CA LEU A 27 21.00 -5.31 -30.09
C LEU A 27 20.36 -6.11 -31.22
N GLY A 28 19.42 -5.53 -31.97
CA GLY A 28 18.76 -6.19 -33.10
C GLY A 28 17.75 -7.27 -32.72
N TYR A 29 17.26 -7.28 -31.45
CA TYR A 29 16.29 -8.28 -31.00
C TYR A 29 14.86 -7.92 -31.40
N PHE A 30 14.38 -6.75 -30.99
CA PHE A 30 13.02 -6.24 -31.23
C PHE A 30 12.88 -4.78 -30.78
N ASP A 31 11.76 -4.15 -31.15
CA ASP A 31 11.44 -2.80 -30.66
C ASP A 31 11.18 -2.81 -29.16
N GLY A 32 11.92 -1.99 -28.41
CA GLY A 32 11.80 -1.87 -26.97
C GLY A 32 10.58 -1.10 -26.46
N ILE A 33 9.85 -0.44 -27.36
CA ILE A 33 8.66 0.38 -26.99
C ILE A 33 7.59 -0.43 -26.24
N PRO A 34 7.20 -1.66 -26.65
CA PRO A 34 6.23 -2.45 -25.91
C PRO A 34 6.67 -2.77 -24.47
N LEU A 35 7.96 -3.03 -24.24
CA LEU A 35 8.50 -3.26 -22.90
C LEU A 35 8.39 -1.99 -22.05
N THR A 36 8.72 -0.85 -22.62
CA THR A 36 8.62 0.45 -21.95
C THR A 36 7.19 0.77 -21.55
N VAL A 37 6.25 0.57 -22.46
CA VAL A 37 4.81 0.75 -22.21
C VAL A 37 4.32 -0.21 -21.13
N GLY A 38 4.69 -1.50 -21.21
CA GLY A 38 4.36 -2.50 -20.20
C GLY A 38 4.88 -2.11 -18.81
N TRP A 39 6.11 -1.60 -18.75
CA TRP A 39 6.71 -1.14 -17.50
C TRP A 39 5.99 0.07 -16.90
N ILE A 40 5.61 1.05 -17.74
CA ILE A 40 4.83 2.22 -17.29
C ILE A 40 3.47 1.79 -16.76
N ILE A 41 2.76 0.92 -17.47
CA ILE A 41 1.45 0.41 -17.05
C ILE A 41 1.57 -0.33 -15.71
N SER A 42 2.56 -1.22 -15.57
CA SER A 42 2.79 -1.98 -14.34
C SER A 42 3.11 -1.05 -13.17
N SER A 43 3.91 -0.01 -13.40
CA SER A 43 4.23 0.99 -12.39
C SER A 43 2.99 1.77 -11.95
N ALA A 44 2.15 2.19 -12.89
CA ALA A 44 0.90 2.88 -12.60
C ALA A 44 -0.05 2.00 -11.78
N ILE A 45 -0.22 0.72 -12.15
CA ILE A 45 -1.04 -0.24 -11.39
C ILE A 45 -0.48 -0.43 -9.98
N SER A 46 0.84 -0.53 -9.84
CA SER A 46 1.49 -0.69 -8.53
C SER A 46 1.25 0.52 -7.62
N ILE A 47 1.38 1.74 -8.16
CA ILE A 47 1.10 2.97 -7.43
C ILE A 47 -0.38 3.03 -7.00
N LEU A 48 -1.30 2.78 -7.93
CA LEU A 48 -2.74 2.78 -7.63
C LEU A 48 -3.11 1.74 -6.55
N THR A 49 -2.49 0.56 -6.62
CA THR A 49 -2.69 -0.49 -5.61
C THR A 49 -2.16 -0.07 -4.25
N LEU A 50 -0.98 0.57 -4.21
CA LEU A 50 -0.40 1.08 -2.98
C LEU A 50 -1.27 2.18 -2.36
N GLU A 51 -1.74 3.13 -3.17
CA GLU A 51 -2.64 4.20 -2.70
C GLU A 51 -3.98 3.65 -2.21
N TYR A 52 -4.55 2.67 -2.91
CA TYR A 52 -5.74 1.96 -2.45
C TYR A 52 -5.52 1.33 -1.07
N VAL A 53 -4.43 0.60 -0.91
CA VAL A 53 -4.10 -0.05 0.36
C VAL A 53 -3.90 0.98 1.48
N ASN A 54 -3.20 2.07 1.21
CA ASN A 54 -3.04 3.17 2.15
C ASN A 54 -4.39 3.79 2.53
N TYR A 55 -5.25 4.03 1.55
CA TYR A 55 -6.58 4.57 1.78
C TYR A 55 -7.40 3.70 2.72
N ILE A 56 -7.53 2.39 2.46
CA ILE A 56 -8.35 1.52 3.30
C ILE A 56 -7.77 1.31 4.69
N ARG A 57 -6.46 1.35 4.84
CA ARG A 57 -5.78 1.15 6.13
C ARG A 57 -5.98 2.31 7.10
N HIS A 58 -6.15 3.52 6.60
CA HIS A 58 -6.22 4.72 7.43
C HIS A 58 -7.57 5.44 7.34
N TRP A 59 -8.51 4.90 6.55
CA TRP A 59 -9.79 5.55 6.30
C TRP A 59 -10.57 5.84 7.59
N GLY A 60 -10.92 7.12 7.79
CA GLY A 60 -11.73 7.57 8.91
C GLY A 60 -11.01 7.59 10.27
N LEU A 61 -9.81 7.06 10.36
CA LEU A 61 -9.02 7.10 11.58
C LEU A 61 -8.21 8.40 11.64
N ARG A 62 -8.23 9.07 12.79
CA ARG A 62 -7.51 10.32 12.97
C ARG A 62 -6.32 10.11 13.88
N ARG A 63 -5.16 10.58 13.45
CA ARG A 63 -3.97 10.64 14.28
C ARG A 63 -3.88 12.02 14.91
N GLY A 64 -3.97 12.10 16.24
CA GLY A 64 -3.68 13.30 16.99
C GLY A 64 -2.19 13.69 16.97
N LYS A 65 -1.83 14.75 17.67
CA LYS A 65 -0.43 15.14 17.90
C LYS A 65 0.21 14.11 18.82
N GLY A 66 1.06 13.23 18.31
CA GLY A 66 1.72 12.23 19.13
C GLY A 66 2.35 11.08 18.35
N ARG A 67 2.83 10.08 19.07
CA ARG A 67 3.34 8.85 18.46
C ARG A 67 2.21 8.05 17.84
N PHE A 68 2.54 7.23 16.84
CA PHE A 68 1.61 6.26 16.28
C PHE A 68 1.15 5.28 17.37
N LYS A 69 -0.14 4.96 17.37
CA LYS A 69 -0.73 3.97 18.25
C LYS A 69 -1.42 2.88 17.42
N ALA A 70 -1.68 1.75 18.03
CA ALA A 70 -2.33 0.62 17.37
C ALA A 70 -3.69 0.96 16.74
N GLU A 71 -4.44 1.87 17.34
CA GLU A 71 -5.75 2.34 16.90
C GLU A 71 -5.75 3.22 15.62
N HIS A 72 -4.57 3.64 15.14
CA HIS A 72 -4.43 4.54 13.99
C HIS A 72 -4.40 3.83 12.63
N ALA A 73 -4.53 2.53 12.61
CA ALA A 73 -4.63 1.77 11.37
C ALA A 73 -5.61 0.61 11.48
N TRP A 74 -6.31 0.33 10.36
CA TRP A 74 -7.15 -0.84 10.22
C TRP A 74 -6.31 -2.08 9.96
N ASN A 75 -6.57 -3.12 10.72
CA ASN A 75 -5.96 -4.44 10.52
C ASN A 75 -6.96 -5.43 9.89
N THR A 76 -6.46 -6.50 9.34
CA THR A 76 -7.29 -7.64 8.95
C THR A 76 -6.53 -8.95 9.09
N GLU A 77 -7.20 -9.97 9.62
CA GLU A 77 -6.70 -11.34 9.72
C GLU A 77 -7.19 -12.23 8.55
N ALA A 78 -7.78 -11.62 7.51
CA ALA A 78 -8.21 -12.35 6.32
C ALA A 78 -7.03 -13.07 5.67
N ARG A 79 -7.09 -14.41 5.60
CA ARG A 79 -5.99 -15.30 5.22
C ARG A 79 -5.33 -14.90 3.89
N TRP A 80 -6.11 -14.68 2.85
CA TRP A 80 -5.59 -14.28 1.54
C TRP A 80 -4.85 -12.95 1.57
N SER A 81 -5.38 -11.97 2.28
CA SER A 81 -4.73 -10.66 2.42
C SER A 81 -3.42 -10.78 3.19
N ARG A 82 -3.39 -11.58 4.24
CA ARG A 82 -2.18 -11.82 5.04
C ARG A 82 -1.09 -12.48 4.20
N TRP A 83 -1.41 -13.58 3.56
CA TRP A 83 -0.43 -14.34 2.80
C TRP A 83 0.13 -13.60 1.60
N SER A 84 -0.72 -12.95 0.81
CA SER A 84 -0.30 -12.23 -0.40
C SER A 84 0.46 -10.95 -0.10
N LEU A 85 0.22 -10.34 1.07
CA LEU A 85 0.87 -9.09 1.50
C LEU A 85 1.90 -9.32 2.62
N LEU A 86 2.40 -10.55 2.77
CA LEU A 86 3.46 -10.89 3.70
C LEU A 86 3.19 -10.34 5.12
N GLU A 87 2.01 -10.67 5.68
CA GLU A 87 1.53 -10.22 7.00
C GLU A 87 1.41 -8.69 7.18
N LEU A 88 1.65 -7.89 6.15
CA LEU A 88 1.56 -6.42 6.23
C LEU A 88 0.15 -5.91 6.55
N THR A 89 -0.84 -6.80 6.57
CA THR A 89 -2.19 -6.52 7.07
C THR A 89 -2.25 -6.31 8.57
N ARG A 90 -1.20 -6.72 9.32
CA ARG A 90 -0.93 -6.39 10.72
C ARG A 90 -0.21 -5.05 10.81
N HIS A 91 -0.81 -4.08 10.17
CA HIS A 91 -0.20 -2.79 9.84
C HIS A 91 0.15 -1.96 11.08
N SER A 92 -0.65 -2.09 12.12
CA SER A 92 -0.39 -1.38 13.38
C SER A 92 0.88 -1.85 14.08
N ASP A 93 1.13 -3.17 14.12
CA ASP A 93 2.37 -3.71 14.71
C ASP A 93 3.60 -3.28 13.89
N HIS A 94 3.47 -3.29 12.56
CA HIS A 94 4.51 -2.77 11.66
C HIS A 94 4.83 -1.28 11.90
N HIS A 95 3.82 -0.46 12.18
CA HIS A 95 4.05 0.96 12.46
C HIS A 95 4.58 1.24 13.86
N LEU A 96 4.28 0.38 14.83
CA LEU A 96 4.82 0.51 16.18
C LEU A 96 6.31 0.19 16.22
N ASP A 97 6.74 -0.80 15.46
CA ASP A 97 8.15 -1.16 15.31
C ASP A 97 8.45 -1.62 13.88
N GLY A 98 8.88 -0.70 13.03
CA GLY A 98 9.25 -0.97 11.63
C GLY A 98 10.47 -1.89 11.46
N GLY A 99 11.20 -2.21 12.53
CA GLY A 99 12.32 -3.16 12.51
C GLY A 99 11.89 -4.63 12.65
N VAL A 100 10.64 -4.89 13.00
CA VAL A 100 10.11 -6.26 13.14
C VAL A 100 9.96 -6.90 11.77
N PRO A 101 10.57 -8.08 11.51
CA PRO A 101 10.38 -8.81 10.26
C PRO A 101 8.91 -9.22 10.08
N PHE A 102 8.42 -9.24 8.83
CA PHE A 102 7.00 -9.49 8.52
C PHE A 102 6.45 -10.79 9.14
N TRP A 103 7.25 -11.86 9.22
CA TRP A 103 6.84 -13.15 9.81
C TRP A 103 6.73 -13.14 11.33
N LYS A 104 7.16 -12.07 11.98
CA LYS A 104 7.04 -11.85 13.43
C LYS A 104 5.95 -10.85 13.81
N LEU A 105 5.29 -10.26 12.82
CA LEU A 105 4.19 -9.32 13.07
C LEU A 105 3.03 -10.01 13.79
N ARG A 106 2.52 -9.37 14.84
CA ARG A 106 1.50 -9.91 15.73
C ARG A 106 0.14 -9.24 15.50
N PRO A 107 -0.95 -9.98 15.65
CA PRO A 107 -2.25 -9.35 15.78
C PRO A 107 -2.31 -8.58 17.11
N LEU A 108 -2.69 -7.31 17.04
CA LEU A 108 -2.92 -6.48 18.23
C LEU A 108 -4.42 -6.42 18.51
N THR A 109 -4.82 -6.66 19.75
CA THR A 109 -6.23 -6.68 20.17
C THR A 109 -6.87 -5.30 20.17
N GLU A 110 -6.06 -4.26 20.33
CA GLU A 110 -6.48 -2.86 20.41
C GLU A 110 -6.71 -2.21 19.03
N THR A 111 -6.45 -2.94 17.95
CA THR A 111 -6.55 -2.38 16.60
C THR A 111 -7.96 -2.52 16.04
N PRO A 112 -8.48 -1.49 15.38
CA PRO A 112 -9.74 -1.62 14.67
C PRO A 112 -9.58 -2.59 13.49
N THR A 113 -10.60 -3.44 13.29
CA THR A 113 -10.55 -4.49 12.27
C THR A 113 -11.44 -4.16 11.08
N LEU A 114 -10.90 -4.27 9.87
CA LEU A 114 -11.67 -4.17 8.64
C LEU A 114 -12.77 -5.24 8.61
N LYS A 115 -13.93 -4.89 8.08
CA LYS A 115 -15.04 -5.83 7.92
C LYS A 115 -14.67 -7.01 7.03
N TRP A 116 -13.89 -6.74 5.99
CA TRP A 116 -13.42 -7.71 5.00
C TRP A 116 -11.90 -7.64 4.85
N GLY A 117 -11.31 -8.62 4.21
CA GLY A 117 -9.92 -8.53 3.76
C GLY A 117 -9.75 -7.49 2.64
N TYR A 118 -8.52 -7.16 2.30
CA TYR A 118 -8.22 -6.10 1.32
C TYR A 118 -8.86 -6.36 -0.03
N TYR A 119 -8.79 -7.57 -0.55
CA TYR A 119 -9.38 -7.91 -1.86
C TYR A 119 -10.91 -7.75 -1.89
N ALA A 120 -11.59 -8.20 -0.84
CA ALA A 120 -13.04 -8.04 -0.74
C ALA A 120 -13.48 -6.60 -0.45
N SER A 121 -12.58 -5.76 0.06
CA SER A 121 -12.83 -4.34 0.29
C SER A 121 -12.69 -3.50 -0.98
N TRP A 122 -12.10 -4.03 -2.05
CA TRP A 122 -11.86 -3.30 -3.29
C TRP A 122 -13.14 -2.68 -3.86
N TRP A 123 -14.15 -3.49 -4.12
CA TRP A 123 -15.40 -3.01 -4.71
C TRP A 123 -16.18 -2.03 -3.83
N PRO A 124 -16.42 -2.33 -2.55
CA PRO A 124 -17.08 -1.38 -1.67
C PRO A 124 -16.33 -0.05 -1.52
N CYS A 125 -14.99 -0.09 -1.56
CA CYS A 125 -14.15 1.09 -1.46
C CYS A 125 -14.31 2.03 -2.66
N LEU A 126 -14.43 1.49 -3.87
CA LEU A 126 -14.65 2.28 -5.09
C LEU A 126 -16.03 2.96 -5.09
N ILE A 127 -17.01 2.38 -4.39
CA ILE A 127 -18.35 2.95 -4.24
C ILE A 127 -18.42 3.68 -2.90
N THR A 128 -17.95 4.92 -2.88
CA THR A 128 -17.83 5.74 -1.66
C THR A 128 -19.05 5.71 -0.71
N PRO A 129 -20.32 5.80 -1.16
CA PRO A 129 -21.45 5.71 -0.26
C PRO A 129 -21.55 4.38 0.49
N ILE A 130 -21.27 3.26 -0.20
CA ILE A 130 -21.29 1.93 0.40
C ILE A 130 -20.16 1.82 1.44
N TRP A 131 -18.96 2.24 1.05
CA TRP A 131 -17.80 2.22 1.93
C TRP A 131 -18.05 3.01 3.21
N ARG A 132 -18.50 4.26 3.08
CA ARG A 132 -18.87 5.11 4.22
C ARG A 132 -19.91 4.45 5.12
N ARG A 133 -21.01 3.95 4.55
CA ARG A 133 -22.09 3.31 5.33
C ARG A 133 -21.60 2.13 6.17
N VAL A 134 -20.65 1.37 5.64
CA VAL A 134 -20.12 0.17 6.31
C VAL A 134 -19.05 0.53 7.33
N MET A 135 -18.13 1.41 6.95
CA MET A 135 -16.92 1.66 7.76
C MET A 135 -17.12 2.69 8.84
N THR A 136 -17.99 3.72 8.63
CA THR A 136 -18.24 4.75 9.64
C THR A 136 -18.73 4.15 10.96
N LYS A 137 -19.55 3.10 10.89
CA LYS A 137 -20.07 2.40 12.08
C LYS A 137 -19.00 1.62 12.86
N ARG A 138 -17.81 1.49 12.31
CA ARG A 138 -16.69 0.71 12.87
C ARG A 138 -15.56 1.59 13.36
N ILE A 139 -15.62 2.88 13.10
CA ILE A 139 -14.64 3.84 13.61
C ILE A 139 -14.72 3.82 15.14
N PRO A 140 -13.61 3.59 15.86
CA PRO A 140 -13.61 3.66 17.32
C PRO A 140 -14.05 5.03 17.81
N SER A 141 -14.85 5.07 18.88
CA SER A 141 -15.37 6.31 19.48
C SER A 141 -14.27 7.28 19.92
N ASP A 142 -13.09 6.75 20.26
CA ASP A 142 -11.94 7.52 20.76
C ASP A 142 -10.99 8.01 19.66
N SER A 143 -11.28 7.71 18.40
CA SER A 143 -10.40 8.10 17.26
C SER A 143 -10.50 9.60 16.91
N GLY A 144 -11.00 10.44 17.78
CA GLY A 144 -11.26 11.86 17.51
C GLY A 144 -10.87 12.86 18.59
N ASN A 145 -10.37 12.42 19.74
CA ASN A 145 -9.89 13.32 20.81
C ASN A 145 -8.37 13.39 20.87
#